data_a4cadf8171aec8338b865cdbe93d0f4f
#
_entry.id   a4cadf8171aec8338b865cdbe93d0f4f
#
_cell.length_a   1.000
_cell.length_b   1.000
_cell.length_c   1.000
_cell.angle_alpha   90.00
_cell.angle_beta   90.00
_cell.angle_gamma   90.00
#
_symmetry.space_group_name_H-M   'P 1'
#
loop_
_entity.id
_entity.type
_entity.pdbx_description
1 polymer ?
#
loop_
_entity_poly.entity_id
_entity_poly.type
_entity_poly.pdbx_seq_one_letter_code
_entity_poly.pdbx_strand_id
1 'polypeptide(L)' 'MLDIYDYFKESETDKIEDAMDELGDDYTEEEIRLVRIKFISEMAN' A
#
# COMPACT_ATOMS: atom_id res chain seq x y z
N MET A 1 13.96 -5.90 0.71
CA MET A 1 13.30 -4.78 1.39
C MET A 1 11.91 -4.58 0.81
N LEU A 2 10.89 -4.62 1.66
CA LEU A 2 9.52 -4.41 1.21
C LEU A 2 9.22 -2.92 1.08
N ASP A 3 8.66 -2.53 -0.04
CA ASP A 3 8.12 -1.18 -0.16
C ASP A 3 6.59 -1.28 -0.14
N ILE A 4 5.93 -0.13 -0.29
CA ILE A 4 4.47 -0.08 -0.18
C ILE A 4 3.81 -0.96 -1.23
N TYR A 5 4.33 -0.93 -2.44
CA TYR A 5 3.76 -1.71 -3.54
C TYR A 5 3.84 -3.21 -3.25
N ASP A 6 5.00 -3.66 -2.77
CA ASP A 6 5.18 -5.06 -2.42
C ASP A 6 4.25 -5.49 -1.29
N TYR A 7 4.04 -4.58 -0.33
CA TYR A 7 3.10 -4.85 0.76
C TYR A 7 1.70 -5.15 0.22
N PHE A 8 1.22 -4.31 -0.69
CA PHE A 8 -0.12 -4.50 -1.24
C PHE A 8 -0.22 -5.75 -2.12
N LYS A 9 0.85 -6.10 -2.80
CA LYS A 9 0.86 -7.32 -3.62
C LYS A 9 0.72 -8.58 -2.78
N GLU A 10 1.33 -8.60 -1.62
CA GLU A 10 1.31 -9.77 -0.74
C GLU A 10 0.13 -9.76 0.23
N SER A 11 -0.42 -8.60 0.50
CA SER A 11 -1.52 -8.46 1.44
C SER A 11 -2.82 -8.95 0.83
N GLU A 12 -3.65 -9.56 1.66
CA GLU A 12 -4.98 -9.98 1.23
C GLU A 12 -5.98 -8.83 1.22
N THR A 13 -5.58 -7.70 1.80
CA THR A 13 -6.45 -6.52 1.85
C THR A 13 -5.71 -5.31 1.31
N ASP A 14 -6.45 -4.33 0.82
CA ASP A 14 -5.89 -3.07 0.37
C ASP A 14 -6.33 -1.91 1.27
N LYS A 15 -6.64 -2.21 2.51
CA LYS A 15 -7.10 -1.20 3.47
C LYS A 15 -5.95 -0.30 3.90
N ILE A 16 -6.19 0.99 3.88
CA ILE A 16 -5.20 1.97 4.30
C ILE A 16 -4.86 1.79 5.79
N GLU A 17 -5.85 1.47 6.61
CA GLU A 17 -5.62 1.28 8.04
C GLU A 17 -4.59 0.19 8.31
N ASP A 18 -4.72 -0.93 7.62
CA ASP A 18 -3.77 -2.04 7.78
C ASP A 18 -2.39 -1.65 7.29
N ALA A 19 -2.33 -0.96 6.16
CA ALA A 19 -1.07 -0.51 5.60
C ALA A 19 -0.37 0.49 6.54
N MET A 20 -1.13 1.40 7.13
CA MET A 20 -0.58 2.36 8.08
C MET A 20 -0.02 1.67 9.33
N ASP A 21 -0.68 0.62 9.76
CA ASP A 21 -0.23 -0.13 10.93
C ASP A 21 1.12 -0.81 10.66
N GLU A 22 1.29 -1.31 9.45
CA GLU A 22 2.54 -2.01 9.08
C GLU A 22 3.64 -1.06 8.60
N LEU A 23 3.27 -0.05 7.85
CA LEU A 23 4.23 0.81 7.14
C LEU A 23 4.28 2.24 7.66
N GLY A 24 3.44 2.59 8.61
CA GLY A 24 3.29 3.96 9.05
C GLY A 24 4.55 4.58 9.65
N ASP A 25 5.50 3.77 10.10
CA ASP A 25 6.75 4.27 10.66
C ASP A 25 7.72 4.73 9.59
N ASP A 26 7.62 4.13 8.40
CA ASP A 26 8.56 4.41 7.31
C ASP A 26 7.95 5.30 6.22
N TYR A 27 6.64 5.35 6.14
CA TYR A 27 5.94 6.06 5.06
C TYR A 27 4.79 6.88 5.62
N THR A 28 4.46 7.96 4.92
CA THR A 28 3.31 8.77 5.29
C THR A 28 2.03 8.19 4.72
N GLU A 29 0.89 8.62 5.28
CA GLU A 29 -0.39 8.18 4.77
C GLU A 29 -0.58 8.56 3.30
N GLU A 30 -0.12 9.76 2.93
CA GLU A 30 -0.22 10.21 1.54
C GLU A 30 0.53 9.29 0.59
N GLU A 31 1.73 8.88 0.98
CA GLU A 31 2.53 7.98 0.15
C GLU A 31 1.83 6.65 -0.01
N ILE A 32 1.28 6.13 1.07
CA ILE A 32 0.60 4.84 1.05
C ILE A 32 -0.65 4.93 0.17
N ARG A 33 -1.39 6.01 0.28
CA ARG A 33 -2.59 6.20 -0.55
C ARG A 33 -2.26 6.31 -2.03
N LEU A 34 -1.20 7.03 -2.36
CA LEU A 34 -0.79 7.17 -3.76
C LEU A 34 -0.39 5.83 -4.36
N VAL A 35 0.36 5.05 -3.63
CA VAL A 35 0.76 3.74 -4.12
C VAL A 35 -0.44 2.80 -4.21
N ARG A 36 -1.37 2.91 -3.27
CA ARG A 36 -2.58 2.11 -3.32
C ARG A 36 -3.39 2.38 -4.58
N ILE A 37 -3.54 3.65 -4.93
CA ILE A 37 -4.26 4.03 -6.14
C ILE A 37 -3.58 3.43 -7.37
N LYS A 38 -2.28 3.54 -7.42
CA LYS A 38 -1.51 3.00 -8.53
C LYS A 38 -1.64 1.47 -8.60
N PHE A 39 -1.56 0.82 -7.45
CA PHE A 39 -1.69 -0.63 -7.37
C PHE A 39 -3.04 -1.09 -7.91
N ILE A 40 -4.12 -0.44 -7.46
CA ILE A 40 -5.46 -0.80 -7.91
C ILE A 40 -5.62 -0.56 -9.41
N SER A 41 -5.08 0.55 -9.88
CA SER A 41 -5.16 0.89 -11.31
C SER A 41 -4.47 -0.17 -12.17
N GLU A 42 -3.32 -0.63 -11.74
CA GLU A 42 -2.59 -1.66 -12.47
C GLU A 42 -3.29 -3.01 -12.42
N MET A 43 -3.86 -3.35 -11.29
CA MET A 43 -4.57 -4.61 -11.13
C MET A 43 -5.89 -4.64 -11.89
N ALA A 44 -6.49 -3.47 -12.10
CA ALA A 44 -7.75 -3.37 -12.83
C ALA A 44 -7.56 -3.50 -14.34
N ASN A 45 -6.35 -3.35 -14.81
CA ASN A 45 -6.05 -3.57 -16.22
C ASN A 45 -5.73 -5.05 -16.44
#